data_30c19ef6e4431c3c03cc91b972299f11
#
_entry.id   30c19ef6e4431c3c03cc91b972299f11
#
_cell.length_a   1.000
_cell.length_b   1.000
_cell.length_c   1.000
_cell.angle_alpha   90.00
_cell.angle_beta   90.00
_cell.angle_gamma   90.00
#
_symmetry.space_group_name_H-M   'P 1'
#
loop_
_entity.id
_entity.type
_entity.pdbx_description
1 polymer ?
#
loop_
_entity_poly.entity_id
_entity_poly.type
_entity_poly.pdbx_seq_one_letter_code
_entity_poly.pdbx_strand_id
1 'polypeptide(L)'
;MPWYLLLLIVAGGTLLVSAAGSAALRARLRRRRDSWASTTFHHLSLPAVLLVALVGLEVTTAAAGMPARAAADLHHALGIGLDLAVGFAVIRAVYVLSDLVLARYPMTGPHNLRARAIATQIQVVRRIAVALVSVIAISVALLTFSSVRAAGAGLLASAGIVGLAAGIAARPILANILAGLQIALSQPIRVDDVVVIDDHWGRIEQIALTYVVVRIWDLRRLVVPISYFVENSFENWTKSSSQVLGSVS
;
A
#
# COMPACT_ATOMS: atom_id res chain seq x y z
N MET A 1 -38.40 21.26 -18.95
CA MET A 1 -36.99 21.54 -19.33
C MET A 1 -36.45 20.30 -20.04
N PRO A 2 -35.79 20.39 -21.20
CA PRO A 2 -35.30 19.19 -21.83
C PRO A 2 -34.20 18.57 -20.96
N TRP A 3 -34.21 17.24 -20.81
CA TRP A 3 -33.37 16.47 -19.91
C TRP A 3 -31.85 16.70 -20.12
N TYR A 4 -31.41 16.97 -21.39
CA TYR A 4 -30.00 17.26 -21.72
C TYR A 4 -29.51 18.60 -21.12
N LEU A 5 -30.37 19.62 -20.99
CA LEU A 5 -30.01 20.88 -20.34
C LEU A 5 -29.80 20.68 -18.82
N LEU A 6 -30.60 19.84 -18.18
CA LEU A 6 -30.48 19.52 -16.77
C LEU A 6 -29.13 18.78 -16.51
N LEU A 7 -28.76 17.83 -17.37
CA LEU A 7 -27.48 17.15 -17.30
C LEU A 7 -26.29 18.11 -17.48
N LEU A 8 -26.34 19.02 -18.47
CA LEU A 8 -25.29 20.01 -18.70
C LEU A 8 -25.13 20.97 -17.50
N ILE A 9 -26.24 21.43 -16.93
CA ILE A 9 -26.20 22.32 -15.75
C ILE A 9 -25.60 21.61 -14.54
N VAL A 10 -25.99 20.36 -14.29
CA VAL A 10 -25.47 19.60 -13.14
C VAL A 10 -24.03 19.17 -13.36
N ALA A 11 -23.67 18.68 -14.55
CA ALA A 11 -22.28 18.37 -14.88
C ALA A 11 -21.38 19.60 -14.76
N GLY A 12 -21.81 20.74 -15.32
CA GLY A 12 -21.09 22.01 -15.17
C GLY A 12 -21.01 22.48 -13.73
N GLY A 13 -22.13 22.39 -12.98
CA GLY A 13 -22.19 22.76 -11.58
C GLY A 13 -21.29 21.89 -10.68
N THR A 14 -21.32 20.58 -10.83
CA THR A 14 -20.47 19.65 -10.05
C THR A 14 -19.00 19.85 -10.37
N LEU A 15 -18.64 20.07 -11.64
CA LEU A 15 -17.27 20.40 -12.05
C LEU A 15 -16.80 21.74 -11.48
N LEU A 16 -17.63 22.76 -11.53
CA LEU A 16 -17.31 24.10 -10.99
C LEU A 16 -17.16 24.06 -9.46
N VAL A 17 -18.07 23.41 -8.75
CA VAL A 17 -18.01 23.29 -7.27
C VAL A 17 -16.78 22.48 -6.85
N SER A 18 -16.49 21.38 -7.51
CA SER A 18 -15.32 20.55 -7.20
C SER A 18 -14.01 21.25 -7.57
N ALA A 19 -13.97 21.97 -8.70
CA ALA A 19 -12.81 22.78 -9.10
C ALA A 19 -12.58 23.95 -8.13
N ALA A 20 -13.63 24.68 -7.75
CA ALA A 20 -13.57 25.77 -6.78
C ALA A 20 -13.15 25.27 -5.38
N GLY A 21 -13.72 24.15 -4.92
CA GLY A 21 -13.35 23.51 -3.65
C GLY A 21 -11.89 23.08 -3.65
N SER A 22 -11.41 22.47 -4.73
CA SER A 22 -10.00 22.09 -4.89
C SER A 22 -9.06 23.30 -4.95
N ALA A 23 -9.46 24.39 -5.60
CA ALA A 23 -8.69 25.64 -5.64
C ALA A 23 -8.63 26.33 -4.28
N ALA A 24 -9.74 26.40 -3.55
CA ALA A 24 -9.80 26.98 -2.20
C ALA A 24 -8.95 26.17 -1.22
N LEU A 25 -8.97 24.85 -1.29
CA LEU A 25 -8.16 23.97 -0.45
C LEU A 25 -6.67 24.09 -0.79
N ARG A 26 -6.32 24.20 -2.09
CA ARG A 26 -4.94 24.51 -2.53
C ARG A 26 -4.45 25.82 -1.94
N ALA A 27 -5.27 26.86 -1.96
CA ALA A 27 -4.92 28.16 -1.41
C ALA A 27 -4.70 28.10 0.12
N ARG A 28 -5.52 27.32 0.85
CA ARG A 28 -5.35 27.10 2.30
C ARG A 28 -4.09 26.31 2.63
N LEU A 29 -3.77 25.25 1.89
CA LEU A 29 -2.59 24.41 2.12
C LEU A 29 -1.29 25.15 1.79
N ARG A 30 -1.27 25.99 0.75
CA ARG A 30 -0.12 26.89 0.45
C ARG A 30 0.22 27.83 1.60
N ARG A 31 -0.77 28.26 2.40
CA ARG A 31 -0.57 29.12 3.56
C ARG A 31 0.03 28.38 4.76
N ARG A 32 -0.15 27.05 4.85
CA ARG A 32 0.31 26.26 6.02
C ARG A 32 1.76 25.74 5.91
N ARG A 33 2.49 25.95 4.82
CA ARG A 33 3.87 25.45 4.59
C ARG A 33 4.09 23.92 4.80
N ASP A 34 3.04 23.14 4.93
CA ASP A 34 3.16 21.68 5.09
C ASP A 34 3.45 21.02 3.75
N SER A 35 4.71 20.67 3.51
CA SER A 35 5.17 20.10 2.23
C SER A 35 4.46 18.79 1.89
N TRP A 36 4.20 17.93 2.87
CA TRP A 36 3.52 16.64 2.67
C TRP A 36 2.04 16.82 2.28
N ALA A 37 1.35 17.77 2.91
CA ALA A 37 -0.06 18.05 2.60
C ALA A 37 -0.23 18.60 1.17
N SER A 38 0.72 19.43 0.72
CA SER A 38 0.69 19.98 -0.65
C SER A 38 0.92 18.89 -1.70
N THR A 39 1.85 17.96 -1.47
CA THR A 39 2.13 16.81 -2.36
C THR A 39 0.94 15.88 -2.45
N THR A 40 0.38 15.47 -1.32
CA THR A 40 -0.83 14.62 -1.25
C THR A 40 -1.99 15.25 -1.99
N PHE A 41 -2.23 16.52 -1.75
CA PHE A 41 -3.32 17.26 -2.38
C PHE A 41 -3.14 17.38 -3.90
N HIS A 42 -1.91 17.63 -4.37
CA HIS A 42 -1.63 17.73 -5.81
C HIS A 42 -1.96 16.42 -6.54
N HIS A 43 -1.66 15.28 -5.96
CA HIS A 43 -1.92 13.97 -6.57
C HIS A 43 -3.39 13.54 -6.48
N LEU A 44 -4.08 13.85 -5.38
CA LEU A 44 -5.46 13.36 -5.13
C LEU A 44 -6.55 14.31 -5.57
N SER A 45 -6.26 15.60 -5.82
CA SER A 45 -7.28 16.59 -6.18
C SER A 45 -8.00 16.27 -7.49
N LEU A 46 -7.26 15.83 -8.51
CA LEU A 46 -7.82 15.54 -9.83
C LEU A 46 -8.69 14.28 -9.82
N PRO A 47 -8.25 13.11 -9.28
CA PRO A 47 -9.13 11.96 -9.16
C PRO A 47 -10.36 12.23 -8.27
N ALA A 48 -10.24 12.98 -7.19
CA ALA A 48 -11.37 13.34 -6.35
C ALA A 48 -12.41 14.17 -7.11
N VAL A 49 -11.98 15.17 -7.89
CA VAL A 49 -12.87 15.98 -8.73
C VAL A 49 -13.57 15.10 -9.77
N LEU A 50 -12.84 14.20 -10.43
CA LEU A 50 -13.43 13.28 -11.43
C LEU A 50 -14.46 12.35 -10.80
N LEU A 51 -14.15 11.75 -9.65
CA LEU A 51 -15.08 10.87 -8.94
C LEU A 51 -16.36 11.61 -8.51
N VAL A 52 -16.22 12.80 -7.92
CA VAL A 52 -17.39 13.61 -7.51
C VAL A 52 -18.23 14.01 -8.73
N ALA A 53 -17.61 14.40 -9.84
CA ALA A 53 -18.33 14.76 -11.04
C ALA A 53 -19.08 13.57 -11.67
N LEU A 54 -18.43 12.39 -11.75
CA LEU A 54 -19.04 11.18 -12.31
C LEU A 54 -20.18 10.66 -11.41
N VAL A 55 -20.00 10.62 -10.11
CA VAL A 55 -21.06 10.23 -9.16
C VAL A 55 -22.21 11.23 -9.20
N GLY A 56 -21.94 12.53 -9.24
CA GLY A 56 -22.98 13.56 -9.38
C GLY A 56 -23.77 13.41 -10.67
N LEU A 57 -23.11 13.09 -11.77
CA LEU A 57 -23.76 12.85 -13.06
C LEU A 57 -24.59 11.56 -13.04
N GLU A 58 -24.11 10.48 -12.41
CA GLU A 58 -24.83 9.22 -12.22
C GLU A 58 -26.14 9.43 -11.44
N VAL A 59 -26.06 10.14 -10.33
CA VAL A 59 -27.26 10.46 -9.51
C VAL A 59 -28.28 11.29 -10.29
N THR A 60 -27.84 12.24 -11.11
CA THR A 60 -28.74 13.08 -11.92
C THR A 60 -29.35 12.36 -13.09
N THR A 61 -28.68 11.39 -13.70
CA THR A 61 -29.27 10.57 -14.77
C THR A 61 -30.47 9.79 -14.28
N ALA A 62 -30.43 9.29 -13.04
CA ALA A 62 -31.55 8.59 -12.41
C ALA A 62 -32.78 9.49 -12.20
N ALA A 63 -32.56 10.80 -12.01
CA ALA A 63 -33.64 11.78 -11.73
C ALA A 63 -34.18 12.51 -12.99
N ALA A 64 -33.47 12.40 -14.14
CA ALA A 64 -33.71 13.26 -15.31
C ALA A 64 -34.86 12.83 -16.22
N GLY A 65 -35.56 11.72 -15.96
CA GLY A 65 -36.70 11.26 -16.77
C GLY A 65 -36.36 11.01 -18.25
N MET A 66 -35.18 10.48 -18.53
CA MET A 66 -34.64 10.24 -19.87
C MET A 66 -35.32 9.04 -20.56
N PRO A 67 -35.30 8.99 -21.92
CA PRO A 67 -35.70 7.79 -22.63
C PRO A 67 -34.84 6.59 -22.21
N ALA A 68 -35.47 5.42 -22.01
CA ALA A 68 -34.81 4.24 -21.41
C ALA A 68 -33.52 3.81 -22.11
N ARG A 69 -33.43 3.93 -23.46
CA ARG A 69 -32.23 3.62 -24.22
C ARG A 69 -31.09 4.60 -23.92
N ALA A 70 -31.38 5.91 -23.95
CA ALA A 70 -30.36 6.94 -23.66
C ALA A 70 -29.87 6.85 -22.22
N ALA A 71 -30.77 6.53 -21.28
CA ALA A 71 -30.42 6.28 -19.88
C ALA A 71 -29.47 5.08 -19.74
N ALA A 72 -29.76 3.95 -20.40
CA ALA A 72 -28.95 2.75 -20.35
C ALA A 72 -27.52 2.97 -20.93
N ASP A 73 -27.44 3.61 -22.09
CA ASP A 73 -26.15 3.90 -22.73
C ASP A 73 -25.30 4.85 -21.87
N LEU A 74 -25.93 5.87 -21.27
CA LEU A 74 -25.24 6.83 -20.43
C LEU A 74 -24.79 6.20 -19.10
N HIS A 75 -25.63 5.40 -18.42
CA HIS A 75 -25.24 4.64 -17.23
C HIS A 75 -24.06 3.70 -17.51
N HIS A 76 -24.07 3.02 -18.68
CA HIS A 76 -22.96 2.17 -19.07
C HIS A 76 -21.66 2.97 -19.26
N ALA A 77 -21.72 4.12 -19.95
CA ALA A 77 -20.56 4.97 -20.14
C ALA A 77 -20.04 5.58 -18.82
N LEU A 78 -20.95 6.03 -17.95
CA LEU A 78 -20.61 6.56 -16.62
C LEU A 78 -20.02 5.50 -15.71
N GLY A 79 -20.53 4.27 -15.73
CA GLY A 79 -20.00 3.13 -15.00
C GLY A 79 -18.54 2.85 -15.39
N ILE A 80 -18.23 2.79 -16.70
CA ILE A 80 -16.85 2.64 -17.19
C ILE A 80 -15.98 3.82 -16.74
N GLY A 81 -16.50 5.04 -16.86
CA GLY A 81 -15.82 6.25 -16.40
C GLY A 81 -15.48 6.19 -14.90
N LEU A 82 -16.42 5.70 -14.08
CA LEU A 82 -16.23 5.56 -12.66
C LEU A 82 -15.17 4.48 -12.31
N ASP A 83 -15.22 3.32 -12.96
CA ASP A 83 -14.23 2.26 -12.78
C ASP A 83 -12.81 2.75 -13.10
N LEU A 84 -12.65 3.45 -14.24
CA LEU A 84 -11.36 4.03 -14.63
C LEU A 84 -10.92 5.15 -13.68
N ALA A 85 -11.85 5.98 -13.20
CA ALA A 85 -11.56 7.04 -12.23
C ALA A 85 -11.12 6.46 -10.87
N VAL A 86 -11.71 5.37 -10.42
CA VAL A 86 -11.29 4.64 -9.23
C VAL A 86 -9.89 4.06 -9.43
N GLY A 87 -9.64 3.38 -10.55
CA GLY A 87 -8.30 2.87 -10.90
C GLY A 87 -7.25 3.99 -10.90
N PHE A 88 -7.57 5.13 -11.52
CA PHE A 88 -6.72 6.31 -11.53
C PHE A 88 -6.48 6.88 -10.12
N ALA A 89 -7.50 6.90 -9.25
CA ALA A 89 -7.38 7.35 -7.87
C ALA A 89 -6.43 6.43 -7.07
N VAL A 90 -6.54 5.12 -7.25
CA VAL A 90 -5.64 4.13 -6.60
C VAL A 90 -4.20 4.32 -7.08
N ILE A 91 -3.98 4.52 -8.40
CA ILE A 91 -2.65 4.82 -8.95
C ILE A 91 -2.08 6.09 -8.31
N ARG A 92 -2.87 7.15 -8.21
CA ARG A 92 -2.43 8.39 -7.55
C ARG A 92 -2.12 8.21 -6.07
N ALA A 93 -2.88 7.37 -5.36
CA ALA A 93 -2.58 7.01 -3.97
C ALA A 93 -1.24 6.28 -3.84
N VAL A 94 -0.90 5.37 -4.77
CA VAL A 94 0.42 4.72 -4.83
C VAL A 94 1.54 5.75 -5.02
N TYR A 95 1.37 6.76 -5.86
CA TYR A 95 2.34 7.86 -6.01
C TYR A 95 2.51 8.64 -4.71
N VAL A 96 1.40 9.05 -4.07
CA VAL A 96 1.44 9.76 -2.78
C VAL A 96 2.19 8.96 -1.73
N LEU A 97 1.88 7.67 -1.58
CA LEU A 97 2.54 6.81 -0.61
C LEU A 97 4.04 6.70 -0.90
N SER A 98 4.42 6.54 -2.17
CA SER A 98 5.81 6.50 -2.59
C SER A 98 6.55 7.80 -2.25
N ASP A 99 5.94 8.94 -2.54
CA ASP A 99 6.54 10.26 -2.31
C ASP A 99 6.65 10.57 -0.81
N LEU A 100 5.66 10.15 0.00
CA LEU A 100 5.72 10.28 1.47
C LEU A 100 6.86 9.44 2.08
N VAL A 101 7.09 8.23 1.56
CA VAL A 101 8.22 7.42 2.01
C VAL A 101 9.54 8.04 1.59
N LEU A 102 9.66 8.51 0.34
CA LEU A 102 10.87 9.16 -0.16
C LEU A 102 11.20 10.46 0.58
N ALA A 103 10.19 11.22 1.01
CA ALA A 103 10.38 12.45 1.79
C ALA A 103 11.07 12.21 3.14
N ARG A 104 11.01 10.99 3.70
CA ARG A 104 11.72 10.61 4.94
C ARG A 104 13.21 10.34 4.73
N TYR A 105 13.66 10.22 3.46
CA TYR A 105 15.05 9.92 3.11
C TYR A 105 15.61 11.02 2.20
N PRO A 106 15.97 12.20 2.75
CA PRO A 106 16.49 13.31 1.95
C PRO A 106 17.77 12.91 1.23
N MET A 107 17.85 13.19 -0.07
CA MET A 107 19.00 12.87 -0.92
C MET A 107 20.12 13.92 -0.82
N THR A 108 20.19 14.65 0.28
CA THR A 108 21.18 15.71 0.47
C THR A 108 22.50 15.13 0.98
N GLY A 109 23.55 15.21 0.13
CA GLY A 109 24.93 14.85 0.47
C GLY A 109 25.60 13.87 -0.50
N PRO A 110 26.94 13.94 -0.69
CA PRO A 110 27.68 13.15 -1.67
C PRO A 110 27.77 11.65 -1.34
N HIS A 111 27.54 11.23 -0.08
CA HIS A 111 27.66 9.84 0.38
C HIS A 111 26.34 9.15 0.70
N ASN A 112 25.23 9.58 0.13
CA ASN A 112 23.90 9.06 0.48
C ASN A 112 23.49 7.81 -0.34
N LEU A 113 24.37 6.78 -0.36
CA LEU A 113 24.14 5.51 -1.07
C LEU A 113 22.86 4.82 -0.59
N ARG A 114 22.57 4.90 0.71
CA ARG A 114 21.37 4.31 1.33
C ARG A 114 20.07 4.93 0.82
N ALA A 115 20.02 6.25 0.70
CA ALA A 115 18.83 6.93 0.18
C ALA A 115 18.60 6.62 -1.31
N ARG A 116 19.67 6.51 -2.10
CA ARG A 116 19.58 6.12 -3.52
C ARG A 116 19.08 4.69 -3.67
N ALA A 117 19.58 3.74 -2.87
CA ALA A 117 19.10 2.36 -2.87
C ALA A 117 17.60 2.27 -2.54
N ILE A 118 17.15 2.97 -1.49
CA ILE A 118 15.74 3.04 -1.09
C ILE A 118 14.89 3.66 -2.21
N ALA A 119 15.36 4.74 -2.83
CA ALA A 119 14.63 5.38 -3.92
C ALA A 119 14.43 4.43 -5.12
N THR A 120 15.46 3.67 -5.49
CA THR A 120 15.36 2.67 -6.57
C THR A 120 14.37 1.56 -6.19
N GLN A 121 14.43 1.04 -4.97
CA GLN A 121 13.50 0.01 -4.49
C GLN A 121 12.04 0.50 -4.53
N ILE A 122 11.77 1.71 -4.03
CA ILE A 122 10.43 2.30 -4.06
C ILE A 122 9.94 2.51 -5.49
N GLN A 123 10.82 2.96 -6.41
CA GLN A 123 10.45 3.12 -7.82
C GLN A 123 10.06 1.79 -8.48
N VAL A 124 10.77 0.71 -8.19
CA VAL A 124 10.46 -0.63 -8.73
C VAL A 124 9.10 -1.09 -8.19
N VAL A 125 8.91 -1.03 -6.86
CA VAL A 125 7.63 -1.42 -6.23
C VAL A 125 6.47 -0.58 -6.77
N ARG A 126 6.66 0.73 -6.93
CA ARG A 126 5.66 1.63 -7.52
C ARG A 126 5.29 1.23 -8.94
N ARG A 127 6.28 0.91 -9.80
CA ARG A 127 6.01 0.47 -11.18
C ARG A 127 5.20 -0.82 -11.22
N ILE A 128 5.54 -1.79 -10.38
CA ILE A 128 4.80 -3.06 -10.27
C ILE A 128 3.36 -2.80 -9.79
N ALA A 129 3.19 -2.00 -8.74
CA ALA A 129 1.87 -1.66 -8.21
C ALA A 129 1.00 -0.94 -9.25
N VAL A 130 1.56 0.05 -9.96
CA VAL A 130 0.85 0.79 -11.02
C VAL A 130 0.45 -0.15 -12.16
N ALA A 131 1.36 -1.03 -12.61
CA ALA A 131 1.06 -2.00 -13.66
C ALA A 131 -0.09 -2.95 -13.23
N LEU A 132 -0.05 -3.47 -12.00
CA LEU A 132 -1.09 -4.35 -11.46
C LEU A 132 -2.45 -3.66 -11.39
N VAL A 133 -2.49 -2.45 -10.83
CA VAL A 133 -3.74 -1.66 -10.74
C VAL A 133 -4.28 -1.34 -12.13
N SER A 134 -3.40 -1.02 -13.09
CA SER A 134 -3.81 -0.74 -14.47
C SER A 134 -4.43 -1.97 -15.13
N VAL A 135 -3.84 -3.16 -14.97
CA VAL A 135 -4.39 -4.41 -15.49
C VAL A 135 -5.76 -4.69 -14.89
N ILE A 136 -5.91 -4.53 -13.57
CA ILE A 136 -7.19 -4.74 -12.88
C ILE A 136 -8.24 -3.74 -13.39
N ALA A 137 -7.94 -2.45 -13.44
CA ALA A 137 -8.87 -1.42 -13.91
C ALA A 137 -9.32 -1.66 -15.35
N ILE A 138 -8.40 -1.99 -16.25
CA ILE A 138 -8.71 -2.34 -17.64
C ILE A 138 -9.59 -3.59 -17.70
N SER A 139 -9.28 -4.63 -16.91
CA SER A 139 -10.04 -5.88 -16.89
C SER A 139 -11.47 -5.64 -16.42
N VAL A 140 -11.67 -4.83 -15.36
CA VAL A 140 -13.00 -4.47 -14.85
C VAL A 140 -13.78 -3.70 -15.92
N ALA A 141 -13.17 -2.72 -16.57
CA ALA A 141 -13.80 -1.99 -17.67
C ALA A 141 -14.20 -2.92 -18.84
N LEU A 142 -13.37 -3.91 -19.19
CA LEU A 142 -13.68 -4.90 -20.26
C LEU A 142 -14.84 -5.81 -19.87
N LEU A 143 -15.05 -6.10 -18.58
CA LEU A 143 -16.18 -6.92 -18.12
C LEU A 143 -17.54 -6.30 -18.40
N THR A 144 -17.60 -4.96 -18.52
CA THR A 144 -18.84 -4.23 -18.79
C THR A 144 -19.32 -4.42 -20.24
N PHE A 145 -18.44 -4.75 -21.18
CA PHE A 145 -18.78 -5.00 -22.58
C PHE A 145 -19.09 -6.48 -22.84
N SER A 146 -20.30 -6.80 -23.30
CA SER A 146 -20.71 -8.19 -23.58
C SER A 146 -19.79 -8.90 -24.58
N SER A 147 -19.32 -8.19 -25.62
CA SER A 147 -18.48 -8.71 -26.71
C SER A 147 -17.07 -9.12 -26.28
N VAL A 148 -16.52 -8.49 -25.24
CA VAL A 148 -15.13 -8.72 -24.77
C VAL A 148 -15.06 -9.16 -23.31
N ARG A 149 -16.20 -9.42 -22.67
CA ARG A 149 -16.28 -9.85 -21.28
C ARG A 149 -15.40 -11.06 -20.97
N ALA A 150 -15.34 -12.03 -21.87
CA ALA A 150 -14.50 -13.22 -21.71
C ALA A 150 -13.00 -12.84 -21.61
N ALA A 151 -12.54 -11.83 -22.38
CA ALA A 151 -11.16 -11.35 -22.29
C ALA A 151 -10.87 -10.67 -20.94
N GLY A 152 -11.80 -9.83 -20.46
CA GLY A 152 -11.70 -9.20 -19.14
C GLY A 152 -11.64 -10.22 -18.00
N ALA A 153 -12.50 -11.23 -18.04
CA ALA A 153 -12.50 -12.33 -17.08
C ALA A 153 -11.20 -13.15 -17.13
N GLY A 154 -10.68 -13.44 -18.33
CA GLY A 154 -9.41 -14.12 -18.52
C GLY A 154 -8.22 -13.37 -17.95
N LEU A 155 -8.18 -12.04 -18.13
CA LEU A 155 -7.14 -11.19 -17.54
C LEU A 155 -7.19 -11.21 -16.01
N LEU A 156 -8.39 -11.08 -15.41
CA LEU A 156 -8.56 -11.15 -13.95
C LEU A 156 -8.18 -12.52 -13.39
N ALA A 157 -8.59 -13.61 -14.08
CA ALA A 157 -8.21 -14.96 -13.67
C ALA A 157 -6.68 -15.15 -13.72
N SER A 158 -6.03 -14.70 -14.79
CA SER A 158 -4.57 -14.74 -14.91
C SER A 158 -3.87 -13.91 -13.84
N ALA A 159 -4.37 -12.71 -13.57
CA ALA A 159 -3.84 -11.85 -12.50
C ALA A 159 -4.01 -12.51 -11.12
N GLY A 160 -5.13 -13.22 -10.89
CA GLY A 160 -5.39 -14.00 -9.69
C GLY A 160 -4.39 -15.14 -9.49
N ILE A 161 -4.10 -15.91 -10.55
CA ILE A 161 -3.10 -17.00 -10.52
C ILE A 161 -1.71 -16.43 -10.22
N VAL A 162 -1.31 -15.35 -10.90
CA VAL A 162 -0.02 -14.68 -10.64
C VAL A 162 0.03 -14.15 -9.20
N GLY A 163 -1.07 -13.57 -8.70
CA GLY A 163 -1.19 -13.10 -7.33
C GLY A 163 -1.05 -14.22 -6.30
N LEU A 164 -1.66 -15.36 -6.55
CA LEU A 164 -1.53 -16.56 -5.70
C LEU A 164 -0.08 -17.06 -5.67
N ALA A 165 0.55 -17.20 -6.83
CA ALA A 165 1.95 -17.63 -6.92
C ALA A 165 2.88 -16.64 -6.21
N ALA A 166 2.68 -15.34 -6.40
CA ALA A 166 3.45 -14.29 -5.72
C ALA A 166 3.21 -14.31 -4.20
N GLY A 167 1.97 -14.55 -3.75
CA GLY A 167 1.62 -14.68 -2.34
C GLY A 167 2.33 -15.86 -1.67
N ILE A 168 2.36 -17.01 -2.32
CA ILE A 168 3.11 -18.19 -1.83
C ILE A 168 4.60 -17.88 -1.77
N ALA A 169 5.17 -17.27 -2.81
CA ALA A 169 6.58 -16.88 -2.83
C ALA A 169 6.94 -15.84 -1.75
N ALA A 170 6.00 -14.95 -1.39
CA ALA A 170 6.18 -13.94 -0.35
C ALA A 170 5.95 -14.45 1.09
N ARG A 171 5.45 -15.68 1.28
CA ARG A 171 5.14 -16.27 2.59
C ARG A 171 6.28 -16.13 3.62
N PRO A 172 7.55 -16.43 3.30
CA PRO A 172 8.64 -16.29 4.28
C PRO A 172 8.87 -14.86 4.74
N ILE A 173 8.66 -13.88 3.85
CA ILE A 173 8.81 -12.46 4.19
C ILE A 173 7.71 -12.03 5.16
N LEU A 174 6.46 -12.42 4.87
CA LEU A 174 5.31 -12.14 5.74
C LEU A 174 5.46 -12.84 7.11
N ALA A 175 5.93 -14.09 7.14
CA ALA A 175 6.17 -14.83 8.38
C ALA A 175 7.16 -14.07 9.28
N ASN A 176 8.28 -13.59 8.74
CA ASN A 176 9.24 -12.79 9.50
C ASN A 176 8.66 -11.47 10.01
N ILE A 177 7.87 -10.76 9.22
CA ILE A 177 7.24 -9.50 9.64
C ILE A 177 6.24 -9.75 10.79
N LEU A 178 5.40 -10.78 10.66
CA LEU A 178 4.41 -11.15 11.69
C LEU A 178 5.10 -11.63 12.96
N ALA A 179 6.16 -12.45 12.85
CA ALA A 179 6.97 -12.89 13.97
C ALA A 179 7.62 -11.68 14.69
N GLY A 180 8.16 -10.72 13.94
CA GLY A 180 8.71 -9.49 14.51
C GLY A 180 7.69 -8.68 15.30
N LEU A 181 6.48 -8.54 14.77
CA LEU A 181 5.38 -7.88 15.47
C LEU A 181 4.97 -8.66 16.74
N GLN A 182 4.85 -9.98 16.65
CA GLN A 182 4.52 -10.85 17.79
C GLN A 182 5.57 -10.74 18.89
N ILE A 183 6.86 -10.78 18.55
CA ILE A 183 7.96 -10.64 19.51
C ILE A 183 7.94 -9.25 20.16
N ALA A 184 7.67 -8.20 19.41
CA ALA A 184 7.56 -6.85 19.95
C ALA A 184 6.42 -6.71 20.97
N LEU A 185 5.30 -7.43 20.76
CA LEU A 185 4.13 -7.40 21.65
C LEU A 185 4.29 -8.31 22.86
N SER A 186 4.74 -9.58 22.66
CA SER A 186 4.82 -10.60 23.71
C SER A 186 6.16 -10.67 24.43
N GLN A 187 7.21 -10.08 23.83
CA GLN A 187 8.57 -9.99 24.37
C GLN A 187 9.12 -11.34 24.93
N PRO A 188 9.08 -12.44 24.17
CA PRO A 188 9.66 -13.70 24.60
C PRO A 188 11.19 -13.63 24.75
N ILE A 189 11.82 -12.71 24.00
CA ILE A 189 13.24 -12.37 24.03
C ILE A 189 13.41 -10.86 24.17
N ARG A 190 14.52 -10.43 24.77
CA ARG A 190 14.92 -9.02 24.92
C ARG A 190 16.38 -8.84 24.52
N VAL A 191 16.77 -7.61 24.23
CA VAL A 191 18.19 -7.26 24.06
C VAL A 191 18.90 -7.56 25.38
N ASP A 192 20.12 -8.06 25.32
CA ASP A 192 20.96 -8.57 26.40
C ASP A 192 20.55 -9.91 27.01
N ASP A 193 19.44 -10.54 26.59
CA ASP A 193 19.13 -11.91 27.04
C ASP A 193 20.22 -12.89 26.59
N VAL A 194 20.54 -13.84 27.46
CA VAL A 194 21.42 -14.98 27.17
C VAL A 194 20.56 -16.14 26.66
N VAL A 195 20.86 -16.59 25.46
CA VAL A 195 20.07 -17.63 24.77
C VAL A 195 20.97 -18.74 24.23
N VAL A 196 20.39 -19.94 24.10
CA VAL A 196 21.01 -21.07 23.38
C VAL A 196 20.13 -21.38 22.17
N ILE A 197 20.75 -21.35 21.00
CA ILE A 197 20.11 -21.57 19.68
C ILE A 197 20.99 -22.52 18.88
N ASP A 198 20.47 -23.68 18.49
CA ASP A 198 21.20 -24.70 17.72
C ASP A 198 22.61 -24.98 18.34
N ASP A 199 22.64 -25.24 19.66
CA ASP A 199 23.87 -25.48 20.44
C ASP A 199 24.85 -24.29 20.52
N HIS A 200 24.43 -23.12 20.06
CA HIS A 200 25.22 -21.91 20.18
C HIS A 200 24.75 -21.07 21.36
N TRP A 201 25.61 -20.96 22.37
CA TRP A 201 25.38 -20.07 23.51
C TRP A 201 25.82 -18.64 23.15
N GLY A 202 24.94 -17.66 23.39
CA GLY A 202 25.24 -16.29 23.07
C GLY A 202 24.30 -15.28 23.73
N ARG A 203 24.57 -13.99 23.50
CA ARG A 203 23.76 -12.88 24.01
C ARG A 203 23.13 -12.13 22.85
N ILE A 204 21.85 -11.79 23.00
CA ILE A 204 21.13 -11.00 21.99
C ILE A 204 21.70 -9.58 21.96
N GLU A 205 22.34 -9.22 20.84
CA GLU A 205 22.94 -7.91 20.61
C GLU A 205 21.93 -6.93 19.99
N GLN A 206 21.08 -7.41 19.08
CA GLN A 206 20.10 -6.59 18.39
C GLN A 206 18.87 -7.41 17.98
N ILE A 207 17.70 -6.81 18.10
CA ILE A 207 16.44 -7.32 17.55
C ILE A 207 15.97 -6.35 16.46
N ALA A 208 16.00 -6.80 15.21
CA ALA A 208 15.46 -6.08 14.05
C ALA A 208 14.06 -6.61 13.72
N LEU A 209 13.36 -6.00 12.76
CA LEU A 209 12.02 -6.41 12.37
C LEU A 209 11.97 -7.83 11.76
N THR A 210 13.04 -8.26 11.08
CA THR A 210 13.09 -9.52 10.32
C THR A 210 14.18 -10.48 10.77
N TYR A 211 15.08 -10.05 11.62
CA TYR A 211 16.18 -10.88 12.13
C TYR A 211 16.62 -10.45 13.52
N VAL A 212 17.28 -11.36 14.23
CA VAL A 212 17.93 -11.13 15.53
C VAL A 212 19.43 -11.39 15.35
N VAL A 213 20.26 -10.55 15.94
CA VAL A 213 21.71 -10.75 16.00
C VAL A 213 22.09 -11.25 17.38
N VAL A 214 22.67 -12.44 17.46
CA VAL A 214 23.16 -13.06 18.68
C VAL A 214 24.68 -13.07 18.65
N ARG A 215 25.33 -12.45 19.62
CA ARG A 215 26.77 -12.45 19.80
C ARG A 215 27.19 -13.68 20.57
N ILE A 216 27.91 -14.58 19.90
CA ILE A 216 28.45 -15.79 20.49
C ILE A 216 29.69 -15.46 21.35
N TRP A 217 30.08 -16.35 22.27
CA TRP A 217 31.21 -16.17 23.18
C TRP A 217 32.56 -15.90 22.47
N ASP A 218 32.73 -16.38 21.25
CA ASP A 218 33.94 -16.18 20.40
C ASP A 218 33.87 -14.91 19.53
N LEU A 219 32.94 -14.00 19.84
CA LEU A 219 32.68 -12.73 19.17
C LEU A 219 32.08 -12.84 17.76
N ARG A 220 31.81 -14.05 17.26
CA ARG A 220 31.02 -14.21 16.03
C ARG A 220 29.58 -13.74 16.26
N ARG A 221 28.94 -13.31 15.21
CA ARG A 221 27.54 -12.91 15.22
C ARG A 221 26.70 -13.90 14.45
N LEU A 222 25.81 -14.56 15.13
CA LEU A 222 24.80 -15.43 14.53
C LEU A 222 23.59 -14.56 14.17
N VAL A 223 23.26 -14.51 12.88
CA VAL A 223 22.10 -13.79 12.38
C VAL A 223 20.98 -14.79 12.15
N VAL A 224 19.93 -14.71 12.95
CA VAL A 224 18.82 -15.66 12.96
C VAL A 224 17.56 -14.95 12.46
N PRO A 225 16.80 -15.53 11.50
CA PRO A 225 15.49 -14.99 11.12
C PRO A 225 14.58 -14.88 12.36
N ILE A 226 13.82 -13.80 12.46
CA ILE A 226 13.00 -13.56 13.66
C ILE A 226 11.88 -14.60 13.80
N SER A 227 11.40 -15.18 12.68
CA SER A 227 10.42 -16.28 12.68
C SER A 227 10.93 -17.52 13.39
N TYR A 228 12.25 -17.76 13.42
CA TYR A 228 12.85 -18.88 14.15
C TYR A 228 12.41 -18.91 15.62
N PHE A 229 12.43 -17.76 16.31
CA PHE A 229 12.05 -17.63 17.71
C PHE A 229 10.55 -17.83 18.00
N VAL A 230 9.73 -17.87 16.96
CA VAL A 230 8.29 -18.14 17.07
C VAL A 230 7.98 -19.58 16.69
N GLU A 231 8.73 -20.14 15.73
CA GLU A 231 8.46 -21.46 15.15
C GLU A 231 9.25 -22.59 15.84
N ASN A 232 10.39 -22.25 16.50
CA ASN A 232 11.27 -23.25 17.13
C ASN A 232 11.41 -23.00 18.63
N SER A 233 11.73 -24.07 19.36
CA SER A 233 12.13 -23.97 20.76
C SER A 233 13.56 -23.46 20.88
N PHE A 234 13.82 -22.63 21.87
CA PHE A 234 15.14 -22.13 22.24
C PHE A 234 15.18 -21.97 23.77
N GLU A 235 16.38 -21.95 24.33
CA GLU A 235 16.55 -21.69 25.77
C GLU A 235 16.83 -20.20 25.99
N ASN A 236 16.13 -19.58 26.93
CA ASN A 236 16.42 -18.23 27.41
C ASN A 236 16.77 -18.30 28.89
N TRP A 237 18.06 -18.14 29.19
CA TRP A 237 18.58 -18.31 30.54
C TRP A 237 18.35 -17.11 31.45
N THR A 238 18.04 -15.96 30.91
CA THR A 238 17.90 -14.71 31.67
C THR A 238 16.52 -14.09 31.63
N LYS A 239 15.53 -14.78 31.05
CA LYS A 239 14.17 -14.24 30.87
C LYS A 239 13.48 -13.82 32.18
N SER A 240 13.59 -14.62 33.24
CA SER A 240 12.94 -14.39 34.54
C SER A 240 13.91 -14.00 35.63
N SER A 241 15.15 -14.48 35.61
CA SER A 241 16.21 -14.14 36.55
C SER A 241 17.58 -14.33 35.90
N SER A 242 18.59 -13.63 36.38
CA SER A 242 19.99 -13.84 35.94
C SER A 242 20.67 -15.00 36.69
N GLN A 243 19.96 -15.71 37.57
CA GLN A 243 20.50 -16.83 38.35
C GLN A 243 20.30 -18.14 37.58
N VAL A 244 21.38 -18.81 37.24
CA VAL A 244 21.40 -20.13 36.60
C VAL A 244 21.91 -21.13 37.62
N LEU A 245 21.16 -22.22 37.81
CA LEU A 245 21.59 -23.32 38.69
C LEU A 245 22.55 -24.21 37.91
N GLY A 246 23.80 -24.32 38.36
CA GLY A 246 24.78 -25.27 37.85
C GLY A 246 24.94 -26.45 38.81
N SER A 247 25.09 -27.67 38.26
CA SER A 247 25.52 -28.83 39.05
C SER A 247 27.03 -28.91 39.02
N VAL A 248 27.66 -29.02 40.21
CA VAL A 248 29.06 -29.37 40.33
C VAL A 248 29.11 -30.88 40.63
N SER A 249 29.69 -31.64 39.73
CA SER A 249 29.95 -33.07 39.88
C SER A 249 31.44 -33.32 40.15
#